data_4e1b5eb7c23f2bc3fe7963983410be33
#
_entry.id   4e1b5eb7c23f2bc3fe7963983410be33
#
_cell.length_a   1.000
_cell.length_b   1.000
_cell.length_c   1.000
_cell.angle_alpha   90.00
_cell.angle_beta   90.00
_cell.angle_gamma   90.00
#
_symmetry.space_group_name_H-M   'P 1'
#
loop_
_entity.id
_entity.type
_entity.pdbx_description
1 polymer ?
#
loop_
_entity_poly.entity_id
_entity_poly.type
_entity_poly.pdbx_seq_one_letter_code
_entity_poly.pdbx_strand_id
1 'polypeptide(L)'
;MEHRDKVRLLEADRRYVWHPFTQMKDYAERDPVLIERAEGVFLYDADGKAYYDTNSSWWVNVHGHAHPRIREAVNRQMAKMDHVMFAGLTHAPGIELAERLTALTPDGLTKVFYSDNGSTAVEVALKMSFQYWQQTGCPDKTTFAYVEHSYHGDTIGAVSVGGVDQYHSVFRPLLFGAHKVPSPDPRGRQDGDAEAAAAEALEAVRRLFEASAGEIAALIVEPMIQAAGGMILHPASYVRGLRELCTQYGVHLIADEVAVGFGRTGRMFACEHAGISPDFLCLSKGLTAGMLPLSVTMTTAGIYDAFYDDYAKLKTFTHGHSFTGNPLACAVALESLRIFEEEGVLEQAAAAASHLQRAAARLAADPGVAHLRGLGMVAAFDLYRDRDSGERYPWEERIGFRVYEEGLQQGLFLRPLGDTIYFWLPLCTTAAQIDDILGRTEKVLQRMSR
;
A
#
# COMPACT_ATOMS: atom_id res chain seq x y z
N MET A 1 -22.45 -5.66 22.95
CA MET A 1 -21.85 -6.83 23.70
C MET A 1 -22.10 -6.65 25.19
N GLU A 2 -22.30 -7.74 25.96
CA GLU A 2 -22.39 -7.65 27.42
C GLU A 2 -21.00 -7.32 28.01
N HIS A 3 -20.98 -6.50 29.07
CA HIS A 3 -19.72 -6.05 29.71
C HIS A 3 -18.83 -7.23 30.17
N ARG A 4 -19.42 -8.30 30.70
CA ARG A 4 -18.68 -9.50 31.13
C ARG A 4 -17.96 -10.20 29.99
N ASP A 5 -18.58 -10.27 28.82
CA ASP A 5 -17.98 -10.88 27.64
C ASP A 5 -16.83 -10.02 27.09
N LYS A 6 -16.98 -8.70 27.09
CA LYS A 6 -15.91 -7.77 26.73
C LYS A 6 -14.67 -7.98 27.60
N VAL A 7 -14.81 -7.97 28.93
CA VAL A 7 -13.67 -8.18 29.84
C VAL A 7 -12.98 -9.51 29.58
N ARG A 8 -13.75 -10.59 29.48
CA ARG A 8 -13.21 -11.94 29.18
C ARG A 8 -12.45 -11.98 27.85
N LEU A 9 -12.96 -11.33 26.82
CA LEU A 9 -12.30 -11.29 25.49
C LEU A 9 -11.00 -10.49 25.54
N LEU A 10 -10.96 -9.34 26.22
CA LEU A 10 -9.74 -8.55 26.37
C LEU A 10 -8.67 -9.28 27.20
N GLU A 11 -9.06 -10.03 28.23
CA GLU A 11 -8.14 -10.88 28.98
C GLU A 11 -7.58 -12.03 28.11
N ALA A 12 -8.44 -12.66 27.31
CA ALA A 12 -8.02 -13.72 26.39
C ALA A 12 -7.09 -13.19 25.29
N ASP A 13 -7.37 -12.00 24.77
CA ASP A 13 -6.55 -11.33 23.77
C ASP A 13 -5.13 -11.08 24.31
N ARG A 14 -5.01 -10.43 25.49
CA ARG A 14 -3.71 -10.21 26.15
C ARG A 14 -2.92 -11.50 26.40
N ARG A 15 -3.62 -12.59 26.63
CA ARG A 15 -3.00 -13.88 26.98
C ARG A 15 -2.55 -14.68 25.75
N TYR A 16 -3.29 -14.60 24.64
CA TYR A 16 -3.14 -15.55 23.54
C TYR A 16 -2.78 -14.91 22.20
N VAL A 17 -2.96 -13.60 22.00
CA VAL A 17 -2.77 -12.94 20.73
C VAL A 17 -1.47 -12.12 20.72
N TRP A 18 -0.64 -12.35 19.71
CA TRP A 18 0.52 -11.50 19.42
C TRP A 18 0.18 -10.58 18.25
N HIS A 19 0.01 -9.30 18.54
CA HIS A 19 -0.39 -8.30 17.55
C HIS A 19 0.77 -7.87 16.65
N PRO A 20 0.54 -7.72 15.32
CA PRO A 20 1.57 -7.26 14.39
C PRO A 20 1.94 -5.79 14.65
N PHE A 21 3.22 -5.44 14.44
CA PHE A 21 3.74 -4.08 14.62
C PHE A 21 3.37 -3.44 15.97
N THR A 22 3.32 -4.22 17.03
CA THR A 22 2.86 -3.80 18.36
C THR A 22 3.92 -4.08 19.42
N GLN A 23 4.28 -3.07 20.20
CA GLN A 23 5.06 -3.28 21.41
C GLN A 23 4.16 -3.90 22.48
N MET A 24 4.24 -5.22 22.64
CA MET A 24 3.31 -5.99 23.45
C MET A 24 3.31 -5.62 24.94
N LYS A 25 4.43 -5.11 25.47
CA LYS A 25 4.48 -4.61 26.85
C LYS A 25 3.53 -3.41 27.02
N ASP A 26 3.62 -2.42 26.13
CA ASP A 26 2.74 -1.25 26.15
C ASP A 26 1.27 -1.63 25.93
N TYR A 27 1.04 -2.61 25.05
CA TYR A 27 -0.30 -3.12 24.77
C TYR A 27 -0.93 -3.78 26.01
N ALA A 28 -0.14 -4.49 26.79
CA ALA A 28 -0.60 -5.15 28.02
C ALA A 28 -1.01 -4.15 29.13
N GLU A 29 -0.43 -2.96 29.13
CA GLU A 29 -0.68 -1.90 30.10
C GLU A 29 -1.91 -1.04 29.76
N ARG A 30 -2.60 -1.30 28.64
CA ARG A 30 -3.71 -0.50 28.12
C ARG A 30 -4.91 -1.35 27.79
N ASP A 31 -6.08 -0.72 27.75
CA ASP A 31 -7.29 -1.36 27.24
C ASP A 31 -7.38 -1.12 25.73
N PRO A 32 -7.21 -2.18 24.91
CA PRO A 32 -7.39 -2.05 23.47
C PRO A 32 -8.85 -1.78 23.11
N VAL A 33 -9.07 -1.12 21.98
CA VAL A 33 -10.40 -0.90 21.43
C VAL A 33 -10.90 -2.21 20.81
N LEU A 34 -11.87 -2.85 21.45
CA LEU A 34 -12.51 -4.06 20.94
C LEU A 34 -13.59 -3.67 19.92
N ILE A 35 -13.31 -3.82 18.62
CA ILE A 35 -14.26 -3.53 17.55
C ILE A 35 -15.26 -4.67 17.41
N GLU A 36 -16.55 -4.36 17.42
CA GLU A 36 -17.66 -5.31 17.28
C GLU A 36 -18.28 -5.28 15.89
N ARG A 37 -18.34 -4.11 15.26
CA ARG A 37 -18.88 -3.95 13.90
C ARG A 37 -18.22 -2.78 13.16
N ALA A 38 -18.38 -2.77 11.85
CA ALA A 38 -17.94 -1.66 11.01
C ALA A 38 -18.98 -1.41 9.90
N GLU A 39 -19.17 -0.14 9.50
CA GLU A 39 -20.13 0.25 8.48
C GLU A 39 -19.71 1.57 7.82
N GLY A 40 -19.69 1.63 6.50
CA GLY A 40 -19.26 2.81 5.77
C GLY A 40 -17.83 3.21 6.18
N VAL A 41 -17.65 4.41 6.71
CA VAL A 41 -16.36 4.95 7.16
C VAL A 41 -16.15 4.81 8.68
N PHE A 42 -17.00 4.05 9.37
CA PHE A 42 -16.99 3.94 10.82
C PHE A 42 -16.65 2.54 11.32
N LEU A 43 -15.88 2.51 12.40
CA LEU A 43 -15.68 1.37 13.28
C LEU A 43 -16.47 1.62 14.56
N TYR A 44 -17.09 0.58 15.11
CA TYR A 44 -17.85 0.66 16.36
C TYR A 44 -17.29 -0.34 17.36
N ASP A 45 -16.93 0.15 18.53
CA ASP A 45 -16.46 -0.72 19.60
C ASP A 45 -17.59 -1.47 20.31
N ALA A 46 -17.21 -2.33 21.22
CA ALA A 46 -18.12 -3.15 22.02
C ALA A 46 -19.05 -2.34 22.95
N ASP A 47 -18.73 -1.08 23.20
CA ASP A 47 -19.57 -0.15 23.97
C ASP A 47 -20.47 0.70 23.06
N GLY A 48 -20.36 0.52 21.74
CA GLY A 48 -21.14 1.24 20.73
C GLY A 48 -20.57 2.60 20.33
N LYS A 49 -19.38 2.99 20.81
CA LYS A 49 -18.72 4.21 20.40
C LYS A 49 -18.23 4.09 18.96
N ALA A 50 -18.51 5.13 18.16
CA ALA A 50 -18.09 5.21 16.77
C ALA A 50 -16.74 5.92 16.64
N TYR A 51 -15.92 5.39 15.73
CA TYR A 51 -14.64 5.97 15.32
C TYR A 51 -14.59 6.06 13.81
N TYR A 52 -14.16 7.20 13.28
CA TYR A 52 -13.79 7.25 11.86
C TYR A 52 -12.58 6.36 11.59
N ASP A 53 -12.68 5.49 10.60
CA ASP A 53 -11.56 4.70 10.08
C ASP A 53 -10.71 5.56 9.14
N THR A 54 -9.87 6.41 9.72
CA THR A 54 -9.10 7.40 8.97
C THR A 54 -7.92 6.81 8.19
N ASN A 55 -7.65 5.53 8.37
CA ASN A 55 -6.58 4.81 7.67
C ASN A 55 -7.08 3.62 6.83
N SER A 56 -8.40 3.53 6.57
CA SER A 56 -9.00 2.47 5.76
C SER A 56 -8.60 1.07 6.23
N SER A 57 -8.60 0.81 7.55
CA SER A 57 -8.22 -0.46 8.18
C SER A 57 -6.90 -1.02 7.61
N TRP A 58 -5.88 -0.17 7.64
CA TRP A 58 -4.56 -0.42 7.09
C TRP A 58 -4.51 -0.42 5.56
N TRP A 59 -5.15 0.61 4.97
CA TRP A 59 -5.09 0.96 3.54
C TRP A 59 -5.87 0.03 2.61
N VAL A 60 -6.70 -0.87 3.15
CA VAL A 60 -7.40 -1.89 2.35
C VAL A 60 -8.80 -1.47 1.91
N ASN A 61 -9.50 -0.67 2.74
CA ASN A 61 -10.90 -0.32 2.50
C ASN A 61 -11.05 0.80 1.46
N VAL A 62 -11.73 0.53 0.37
CA VAL A 62 -11.99 1.50 -0.70
C VAL A 62 -13.46 1.90 -0.79
N HIS A 63 -14.41 0.96 -0.65
CA HIS A 63 -15.85 1.21 -0.80
C HIS A 63 -16.60 1.48 0.51
N GLY A 64 -15.91 1.50 1.64
CA GLY A 64 -16.53 1.50 2.96
C GLY A 64 -16.78 0.09 3.49
N HIS A 65 -16.86 0.00 4.82
CA HIS A 65 -17.13 -1.27 5.50
C HIS A 65 -18.54 -1.80 5.21
N ALA A 66 -18.67 -3.11 5.22
CA ALA A 66 -19.95 -3.83 5.08
C ALA A 66 -20.73 -3.49 3.80
N HIS A 67 -20.05 -3.17 2.70
CA HIS A 67 -20.71 -2.87 1.43
C HIS A 67 -21.64 -4.01 1.00
N PRO A 68 -22.94 -3.74 0.75
CA PRO A 68 -23.95 -4.80 0.57
C PRO A 68 -23.65 -5.70 -0.63
N ARG A 69 -23.18 -5.14 -1.74
CA ARG A 69 -22.85 -5.90 -2.96
C ARG A 69 -21.66 -6.85 -2.72
N ILE A 70 -20.64 -6.42 -1.98
CA ILE A 70 -19.48 -7.27 -1.62
C ILE A 70 -19.96 -8.46 -0.79
N ARG A 71 -20.78 -8.23 0.22
CA ARG A 71 -21.35 -9.29 1.07
C ARG A 71 -22.18 -10.28 0.25
N GLU A 72 -22.97 -9.78 -0.69
CA GLU A 72 -23.76 -10.63 -1.57
C GLU A 72 -22.89 -11.46 -2.52
N ALA A 73 -21.81 -10.88 -3.07
CA ALA A 73 -20.84 -11.62 -3.90
C ALA A 73 -20.21 -12.80 -3.15
N VAL A 74 -19.84 -12.58 -1.87
CA VAL A 74 -19.38 -13.66 -0.98
C VAL A 74 -20.42 -14.77 -0.88
N ASN A 75 -21.67 -14.43 -0.54
CA ASN A 75 -22.73 -15.40 -0.36
C ASN A 75 -23.03 -16.20 -1.66
N ARG A 76 -23.08 -15.52 -2.81
CA ARG A 76 -23.29 -16.17 -4.11
C ARG A 76 -22.18 -17.14 -4.47
N GLN A 77 -20.92 -16.76 -4.21
CA GLN A 77 -19.78 -17.62 -4.53
C GLN A 77 -19.66 -18.79 -3.56
N MET A 78 -19.86 -18.60 -2.27
CA MET A 78 -19.86 -19.68 -1.27
C MET A 78 -20.93 -20.75 -1.56
N ALA A 79 -22.09 -20.35 -2.08
CA ALA A 79 -23.14 -21.28 -2.48
C ALA A 79 -22.75 -22.17 -3.68
N LYS A 80 -21.71 -21.81 -4.43
CA LYS A 80 -21.22 -22.57 -5.59
C LYS A 80 -19.96 -23.38 -5.25
N MET A 81 -18.96 -22.71 -4.69
CA MET A 81 -17.65 -23.30 -4.44
C MET A 81 -16.82 -22.34 -3.56
N ASP A 82 -16.26 -22.87 -2.49
CA ASP A 82 -15.38 -22.17 -1.56
C ASP A 82 -13.93 -22.09 -2.08
N HIS A 83 -13.32 -23.22 -2.42
CA HIS A 83 -11.96 -23.31 -2.93
C HIS A 83 -11.77 -24.52 -3.84
N VAL A 84 -10.88 -24.36 -4.82
CA VAL A 84 -10.32 -25.43 -5.64
C VAL A 84 -8.89 -25.07 -6.04
N MET A 85 -8.02 -26.08 -6.12
CA MET A 85 -6.64 -25.91 -6.58
C MET A 85 -6.59 -25.27 -7.97
N PHE A 86 -5.80 -24.20 -8.15
CA PHE A 86 -5.66 -23.50 -9.44
C PHE A 86 -4.49 -24.00 -10.31
N ALA A 87 -3.79 -25.03 -9.89
CA ALA A 87 -2.72 -25.65 -10.64
C ALA A 87 -3.26 -26.81 -11.50
N GLY A 88 -3.47 -26.54 -12.78
CA GLY A 88 -4.06 -27.50 -13.74
C GLY A 88 -5.59 -27.56 -13.75
N LEU A 89 -6.25 -26.97 -12.77
CA LEU A 89 -7.70 -26.69 -12.77
C LEU A 89 -7.90 -25.18 -12.91
N THR A 90 -9.11 -24.79 -13.32
CA THR A 90 -9.49 -23.37 -13.45
C THR A 90 -10.95 -23.16 -13.07
N HIS A 91 -11.36 -21.89 -12.90
CA HIS A 91 -12.72 -21.51 -12.55
C HIS A 91 -13.08 -20.11 -13.08
N ALA A 92 -14.35 -19.87 -13.32
CA ALA A 92 -14.84 -18.62 -13.90
C ALA A 92 -14.38 -17.36 -13.14
N PRO A 93 -14.51 -17.23 -11.80
CA PRO A 93 -14.06 -16.02 -11.11
C PRO A 93 -12.60 -15.65 -11.35
N GLY A 94 -11.69 -16.64 -11.40
CA GLY A 94 -10.28 -16.38 -11.68
C GLY A 94 -10.03 -15.93 -13.12
N ILE A 95 -10.72 -16.55 -14.09
CA ILE A 95 -10.60 -16.17 -15.51
C ILE A 95 -11.15 -14.77 -15.74
N GLU A 96 -12.39 -14.50 -15.29
CA GLU A 96 -13.07 -13.21 -15.46
C GLU A 96 -12.28 -12.06 -14.78
N LEU A 97 -11.70 -12.31 -13.60
CA LEU A 97 -10.87 -11.32 -12.92
C LEU A 97 -9.60 -11.00 -13.71
N ALA A 98 -8.93 -12.04 -14.27
CA ALA A 98 -7.75 -11.83 -15.10
C ALA A 98 -8.08 -11.02 -16.36
N GLU A 99 -9.18 -11.35 -17.04
CA GLU A 99 -9.68 -10.60 -18.20
C GLU A 99 -9.96 -9.14 -17.84
N ARG A 100 -10.65 -8.92 -16.71
CA ARG A 100 -11.00 -7.57 -16.27
C ARG A 100 -9.78 -6.73 -15.89
N LEU A 101 -8.83 -7.31 -15.16
CA LEU A 101 -7.59 -6.62 -14.79
C LEU A 101 -6.77 -6.26 -16.03
N THR A 102 -6.65 -7.17 -17.00
CA THR A 102 -5.95 -6.91 -18.26
C THR A 102 -6.56 -5.74 -19.04
N ALA A 103 -7.88 -5.58 -18.99
CA ALA A 103 -8.55 -4.46 -19.64
C ALA A 103 -8.45 -3.12 -18.90
N LEU A 104 -8.18 -3.13 -17.58
CA LEU A 104 -8.15 -1.93 -16.73
C LEU A 104 -6.74 -1.40 -16.48
N THR A 105 -5.73 -2.27 -16.47
CA THR A 105 -4.35 -1.90 -16.14
C THR A 105 -3.64 -1.24 -17.32
N PRO A 106 -2.51 -0.54 -17.11
CA PRO A 106 -1.74 0.05 -18.19
C PRO A 106 -1.42 -0.94 -19.31
N ASP A 107 -1.41 -0.45 -20.55
CA ASP A 107 -1.23 -1.25 -21.76
C ASP A 107 -0.02 -2.19 -21.70
N GLY A 108 -0.16 -3.40 -22.27
CA GLY A 108 0.93 -4.39 -22.35
C GLY A 108 0.98 -5.38 -21.18
N LEU A 109 0.28 -5.13 -20.08
CA LEU A 109 0.15 -6.07 -18.96
C LEU A 109 -0.95 -7.10 -19.25
N THR A 110 -0.59 -8.23 -19.82
CA THR A 110 -1.53 -9.21 -20.39
C THR A 110 -1.55 -10.56 -19.66
N LYS A 111 -0.73 -10.74 -18.63
CA LYS A 111 -0.66 -11.99 -17.86
C LYS A 111 -0.83 -11.70 -16.38
N VAL A 112 -1.60 -12.56 -15.73
CA VAL A 112 -2.00 -12.44 -14.33
C VAL A 112 -1.51 -13.66 -13.57
N PHE A 113 -0.77 -13.45 -12.48
CA PHE A 113 -0.41 -14.47 -11.52
C PHE A 113 -1.02 -14.13 -10.16
N TYR A 114 -1.77 -15.06 -9.57
CA TYR A 114 -2.46 -14.87 -8.30
C TYR A 114 -1.61 -15.28 -7.10
N SER A 115 -1.68 -14.48 -6.02
CA SER A 115 -1.13 -14.77 -4.71
C SER A 115 -2.14 -14.32 -3.63
N ASP A 116 -1.75 -14.24 -2.36
CA ASP A 116 -2.67 -13.97 -1.25
C ASP A 116 -2.48 -12.60 -0.58
N ASN A 117 -1.32 -11.98 -0.65
CA ASN A 117 -1.06 -10.65 -0.06
C ASN A 117 -0.01 -9.86 -0.84
N GLY A 118 0.15 -8.57 -0.51
CA GLY A 118 1.05 -7.67 -1.23
C GLY A 118 2.50 -8.15 -1.25
N SER A 119 3.03 -8.66 -0.13
CA SER A 119 4.40 -9.18 -0.07
C SER A 119 4.61 -10.33 -1.04
N THR A 120 3.64 -11.26 -1.14
CA THR A 120 3.74 -12.40 -2.04
C THR A 120 3.63 -12.01 -3.51
N ALA A 121 2.89 -10.93 -3.84
CA ALA A 121 2.92 -10.38 -5.20
C ALA A 121 4.31 -9.83 -5.56
N VAL A 122 4.97 -9.15 -4.62
CA VAL A 122 6.33 -8.66 -4.80
C VAL A 122 7.33 -9.81 -4.93
N GLU A 123 7.24 -10.84 -4.09
CA GLU A 123 8.06 -12.06 -4.20
C GLU A 123 7.95 -12.70 -5.60
N VAL A 124 6.72 -12.77 -6.13
CA VAL A 124 6.47 -13.31 -7.47
C VAL A 124 7.13 -12.45 -8.54
N ALA A 125 7.00 -11.11 -8.47
CA ALA A 125 7.62 -10.19 -9.43
C ALA A 125 9.15 -10.30 -9.43
N LEU A 126 9.77 -10.33 -8.23
CA LEU A 126 11.22 -10.50 -8.08
C LEU A 126 11.69 -11.83 -8.69
N LYS A 127 11.02 -12.93 -8.36
CA LYS A 127 11.37 -14.27 -8.86
C LYS A 127 11.16 -14.39 -10.36
N MET A 128 10.07 -13.85 -10.90
CA MET A 128 9.82 -13.86 -12.34
C MET A 128 10.88 -13.03 -13.07
N SER A 129 11.21 -11.83 -12.59
CA SER A 129 12.24 -11.00 -13.18
C SER A 129 13.60 -11.70 -13.17
N PHE A 130 13.99 -12.26 -12.03
CA PHE A 130 15.24 -13.02 -11.91
C PHE A 130 15.28 -14.18 -12.91
N GLN A 131 14.27 -15.08 -12.89
CA GLN A 131 14.24 -16.27 -13.75
C GLN A 131 14.17 -15.91 -15.23
N TYR A 132 13.47 -14.83 -15.60
CA TYR A 132 13.45 -14.30 -16.97
C TYR A 132 14.89 -14.08 -17.51
N TRP A 133 15.70 -13.34 -16.75
CA TRP A 133 17.08 -13.04 -17.18
C TRP A 133 17.96 -14.27 -17.27
N GLN A 134 17.77 -15.24 -16.36
CA GLN A 134 18.49 -16.54 -16.43
C GLN A 134 18.13 -17.31 -17.72
N GLN A 135 16.87 -17.22 -18.16
CA GLN A 135 16.37 -17.96 -19.32
C GLN A 135 16.59 -17.25 -20.67
N THR A 136 16.90 -15.96 -20.65
CA THR A 136 17.04 -15.12 -21.86
C THR A 136 18.49 -14.74 -22.18
N GLY A 137 19.46 -15.37 -21.53
CA GLY A 137 20.88 -15.21 -21.85
C GLY A 137 21.59 -14.07 -21.12
N CYS A 138 21.00 -13.56 -20.03
CA CYS A 138 21.62 -12.55 -19.18
C CYS A 138 21.79 -13.08 -17.73
N PRO A 139 22.55 -14.17 -17.51
CA PRO A 139 22.62 -14.86 -16.21
C PRO A 139 23.29 -14.01 -15.11
N ASP A 140 24.01 -12.96 -15.45
CA ASP A 140 24.67 -12.07 -14.49
C ASP A 140 23.69 -11.10 -13.83
N LYS A 141 22.47 -10.93 -14.35
CA LYS A 141 21.40 -10.10 -13.74
C LYS A 141 20.78 -10.80 -12.53
N THR A 142 21.43 -10.67 -11.38
CA THR A 142 21.11 -11.39 -10.15
C THR A 142 20.75 -10.50 -8.96
N THR A 143 20.92 -9.18 -9.11
CA THR A 143 20.63 -8.21 -8.05
C THR A 143 19.41 -7.36 -8.39
N PHE A 144 18.98 -6.56 -7.43
CA PHE A 144 17.82 -5.65 -7.56
C PHE A 144 18.21 -4.24 -7.12
N ALA A 145 17.44 -3.24 -7.58
CA ALA A 145 17.51 -1.88 -7.06
C ALA A 145 16.18 -1.51 -6.38
N TYR A 146 16.23 -0.72 -5.32
CA TYR A 146 15.07 -0.24 -4.58
C TYR A 146 15.27 1.20 -4.10
N VAL A 147 14.17 1.90 -3.88
CA VAL A 147 14.17 3.29 -3.43
C VAL A 147 14.26 3.35 -1.91
N GLU A 148 15.12 4.21 -1.36
CA GLU A 148 15.21 4.47 0.07
C GLU A 148 13.83 4.85 0.65
N HIS A 149 13.53 4.44 1.88
CA HIS A 149 12.22 4.58 2.52
C HIS A 149 11.07 3.81 1.89
N SER A 150 11.31 2.95 0.89
CA SER A 150 10.25 2.10 0.33
C SER A 150 9.88 0.94 1.26
N TYR A 151 8.64 0.47 1.13
CA TYR A 151 8.14 -0.69 1.86
C TYR A 151 7.31 -1.58 0.92
N HIS A 152 7.73 -2.82 0.80
CA HIS A 152 7.12 -3.80 -0.13
C HIS A 152 6.56 -5.04 0.57
N GLY A 153 6.55 -5.04 1.90
CA GLY A 153 6.05 -6.13 2.74
C GLY A 153 7.12 -6.73 3.65
N ASP A 154 6.76 -7.78 4.39
CA ASP A 154 7.57 -8.35 5.48
C ASP A 154 8.11 -9.75 5.18
N THR A 155 7.92 -10.31 3.99
CA THR A 155 8.62 -11.52 3.57
C THR A 155 10.09 -11.21 3.25
N ILE A 156 10.96 -12.19 3.33
CA ILE A 156 12.42 -11.98 3.21
C ILE A 156 12.80 -11.30 1.88
N GLY A 157 12.19 -11.68 0.75
CA GLY A 157 12.46 -11.03 -0.52
C GLY A 157 11.94 -9.60 -0.58
N ALA A 158 10.72 -9.34 -0.10
CA ALA A 158 10.17 -7.99 -0.03
C ALA A 158 11.00 -7.08 0.90
N VAL A 159 11.44 -7.59 2.05
CA VAL A 159 12.34 -6.86 2.97
C VAL A 159 13.70 -6.59 2.33
N SER A 160 14.22 -7.52 1.52
CA SER A 160 15.53 -7.35 0.83
C SER A 160 15.55 -6.17 -0.15
N VAL A 161 14.39 -5.78 -0.66
CA VAL A 161 14.20 -4.61 -1.54
C VAL A 161 13.44 -3.47 -0.84
N GLY A 162 13.36 -3.49 0.50
CA GLY A 162 12.72 -2.46 1.31
C GLY A 162 13.73 -1.51 1.94
N GLY A 163 13.37 -0.23 2.04
CA GLY A 163 14.24 0.85 2.51
C GLY A 163 13.91 1.44 3.89
N VAL A 164 12.99 0.82 4.66
CA VAL A 164 12.61 1.29 6.00
C VAL A 164 13.47 0.61 7.07
N ASP A 165 14.65 1.15 7.33
CA ASP A 165 15.64 0.57 8.25
C ASP A 165 15.08 0.30 9.66
N GLN A 166 14.18 1.13 10.16
CA GLN A 166 13.55 0.95 11.48
C GLN A 166 12.83 -0.40 11.61
N TYR A 167 12.25 -0.92 10.53
CA TYR A 167 11.54 -2.20 10.54
C TYR A 167 12.44 -3.38 10.21
N HIS A 168 13.46 -3.17 9.39
CA HIS A 168 14.15 -4.23 8.69
C HIS A 168 15.59 -4.50 9.18
N SER A 169 16.19 -3.57 9.92
CA SER A 169 17.62 -3.65 10.30
C SER A 169 18.01 -4.94 11.04
N VAL A 170 17.13 -5.47 11.89
CA VAL A 170 17.36 -6.70 12.63
C VAL A 170 17.46 -7.94 11.71
N PHE A 171 16.83 -7.88 10.54
CA PHE A 171 16.80 -9.00 9.59
C PHE A 171 17.90 -8.95 8.54
N ARG A 172 18.78 -7.94 8.53
CA ARG A 172 19.87 -7.81 7.55
C ARG A 172 20.66 -9.09 7.28
N PRO A 173 20.99 -9.93 8.27
CA PRO A 173 21.71 -11.18 8.01
C PRO A 173 20.96 -12.22 7.17
N LEU A 174 19.63 -12.07 7.01
CA LEU A 174 18.77 -12.96 6.24
C LEU A 174 18.50 -12.46 4.82
N LEU A 175 18.89 -11.22 4.51
CA LEU A 175 18.53 -10.54 3.26
C LEU A 175 19.56 -10.81 2.18
N PHE A 176 19.09 -10.90 0.93
CA PHE A 176 20.00 -10.85 -0.21
C PHE A 176 20.43 -9.40 -0.53
N GLY A 177 21.58 -9.26 -1.20
CA GLY A 177 22.10 -7.94 -1.57
C GLY A 177 21.22 -7.26 -2.62
N ALA A 178 20.94 -5.98 -2.40
CA ALA A 178 20.24 -5.12 -3.35
C ALA A 178 20.81 -3.69 -3.29
N HIS A 179 20.65 -2.93 -4.36
CA HIS A 179 21.17 -1.57 -4.50
C HIS A 179 20.12 -0.56 -4.04
N LYS A 180 20.44 0.22 -3.00
CA LYS A 180 19.60 1.31 -2.53
C LYS A 180 19.88 2.57 -3.35
N VAL A 181 18.81 3.21 -3.87
CA VAL A 181 18.88 4.53 -4.51
C VAL A 181 18.14 5.55 -3.66
N PRO A 182 18.50 6.85 -3.71
CA PRO A 182 17.86 7.88 -2.92
C PRO A 182 16.35 8.00 -3.19
N SER A 183 15.59 8.30 -2.13
CA SER A 183 14.20 8.71 -2.26
C SER A 183 14.10 10.14 -2.81
N PRO A 184 13.14 10.45 -3.69
CA PRO A 184 12.86 11.80 -4.16
C PRO A 184 12.09 12.63 -3.12
N ASP A 185 12.50 12.58 -1.85
CA ASP A 185 11.82 13.24 -0.73
C ASP A 185 12.19 14.73 -0.65
N PRO A 186 11.25 15.67 -0.90
CA PRO A 186 11.55 17.10 -0.85
C PRO A 186 11.63 17.65 0.58
N ARG A 187 11.22 16.91 1.61
CA ARG A 187 11.09 17.41 2.99
C ARG A 187 12.42 17.78 3.64
N GLY A 188 13.52 17.15 3.20
CA GLY A 188 14.87 17.49 3.65
C GLY A 188 15.53 18.67 2.93
N ARG A 189 14.87 19.22 1.91
CA ARG A 189 15.39 20.33 1.10
C ARG A 189 14.95 21.68 1.65
N GLN A 190 15.84 22.66 1.62
CA GLN A 190 15.50 24.03 2.05
C GLN A 190 14.49 24.71 1.12
N ASP A 191 14.56 24.39 -0.18
CA ASP A 191 13.66 24.93 -1.20
C ASP A 191 12.31 24.18 -1.28
N GLY A 192 12.21 22.96 -0.72
CA GLY A 192 11.02 22.11 -0.81
C GLY A 192 10.68 21.68 -2.23
N ASP A 193 11.61 21.84 -3.20
CA ASP A 193 11.36 21.57 -4.62
C ASP A 193 11.36 20.06 -4.90
N ALA A 194 10.15 19.52 -5.16
CA ALA A 194 9.94 18.11 -5.45
C ALA A 194 10.51 17.68 -6.80
N GLU A 195 10.50 18.57 -7.81
CA GLU A 195 11.08 18.26 -9.13
C GLU A 195 12.61 18.22 -9.06
N ALA A 196 13.24 19.11 -8.28
CA ALA A 196 14.67 19.06 -8.05
C ALA A 196 15.08 17.79 -7.27
N ALA A 197 14.33 17.40 -6.24
CA ALA A 197 14.54 16.14 -5.52
C ALA A 197 14.42 14.92 -6.44
N ALA A 198 13.42 14.91 -7.31
CA ALA A 198 13.23 13.87 -8.31
C ALA A 198 14.38 13.80 -9.31
N ALA A 199 14.85 14.93 -9.81
CA ALA A 199 15.98 14.98 -10.75
C ALA A 199 17.27 14.45 -10.13
N GLU A 200 17.57 14.82 -8.89
CA GLU A 200 18.74 14.29 -8.15
C GLU A 200 18.65 12.78 -7.91
N ALA A 201 17.48 12.28 -7.53
CA ALA A 201 17.25 10.86 -7.34
C ALA A 201 17.39 10.07 -8.67
N LEU A 202 16.85 10.59 -9.78
CA LEU A 202 17.00 9.98 -11.11
C LEU A 202 18.46 9.96 -11.56
N GLU A 203 19.21 11.02 -11.28
CA GLU A 203 20.63 11.06 -11.57
C GLU A 203 21.42 9.98 -10.81
N ALA A 204 21.04 9.70 -9.57
CA ALA A 204 21.66 8.61 -8.79
C ALA A 204 21.31 7.23 -9.39
N VAL A 205 20.07 7.03 -9.85
CA VAL A 205 19.66 5.80 -10.56
C VAL A 205 20.44 5.64 -11.86
N ARG A 206 20.61 6.70 -12.63
CA ARG A 206 21.37 6.68 -13.87
C ARG A 206 22.82 6.25 -13.65
N ARG A 207 23.50 6.83 -12.64
CA ARG A 207 24.87 6.44 -12.28
C ARG A 207 24.97 4.98 -11.85
N LEU A 208 23.99 4.50 -11.07
CA LEU A 208 23.94 3.09 -10.70
C LEU A 208 23.83 2.19 -11.92
N PHE A 209 22.93 2.52 -12.86
CA PHE A 209 22.74 1.71 -14.07
C PHE A 209 23.92 1.80 -15.03
N GLU A 210 24.59 2.94 -15.17
CA GLU A 210 25.85 3.06 -15.92
C GLU A 210 26.94 2.13 -15.38
N ALA A 211 26.98 1.96 -14.06
CA ALA A 211 27.99 1.12 -13.41
C ALA A 211 27.62 -0.37 -13.38
N SER A 212 26.35 -0.72 -13.21
CA SER A 212 25.94 -2.08 -12.78
C SER A 212 24.67 -2.62 -13.46
N ALA A 213 24.13 -2.00 -14.53
CA ALA A 213 22.87 -2.48 -15.15
C ALA A 213 22.98 -3.93 -15.66
N GLY A 214 24.20 -4.41 -15.98
CA GLY A 214 24.46 -5.80 -16.36
C GLY A 214 24.19 -6.82 -15.25
N GLU A 215 24.15 -6.37 -13.99
CA GLU A 215 23.92 -7.21 -12.81
C GLU A 215 22.52 -7.02 -12.22
N ILE A 216 21.80 -5.94 -12.58
CA ILE A 216 20.51 -5.58 -12.00
C ILE A 216 19.37 -6.17 -12.82
N ALA A 217 18.58 -7.04 -12.22
CA ALA A 217 17.40 -7.67 -12.81
C ALA A 217 16.21 -6.70 -12.88
N ALA A 218 15.91 -6.01 -11.79
CA ALA A 218 14.81 -5.06 -11.72
C ALA A 218 15.07 -3.93 -10.72
N LEU A 219 14.37 -2.81 -10.94
CA LEU A 219 14.16 -1.75 -9.96
C LEU A 219 12.69 -1.81 -9.51
N ILE A 220 12.44 -1.74 -8.19
CA ILE A 220 11.10 -1.68 -7.61
C ILE A 220 10.81 -0.30 -7.03
N VAL A 221 9.57 0.18 -7.21
CA VAL A 221 9.09 1.48 -6.73
C VAL A 221 7.63 1.43 -6.31
N GLU A 222 7.26 2.18 -5.27
CA GLU A 222 5.87 2.57 -4.97
C GLU A 222 5.55 3.84 -5.79
N PRO A 223 4.71 3.79 -6.85
CA PRO A 223 4.44 4.96 -7.68
C PRO A 223 3.72 6.06 -6.91
N MET A 224 4.13 7.31 -7.07
CA MET A 224 3.54 8.53 -6.52
C MET A 224 3.63 8.70 -5.00
N ILE A 225 3.52 7.64 -4.19
CA ILE A 225 3.54 7.74 -2.72
C ILE A 225 4.31 6.55 -2.13
N GLN A 226 5.41 6.80 -1.45
CA GLN A 226 6.02 5.83 -0.54
C GLN A 226 5.25 5.87 0.79
N ALA A 227 4.33 4.92 0.96
CA ALA A 227 3.35 5.01 2.03
C ALA A 227 3.96 4.77 3.41
N ALA A 228 4.51 3.60 3.68
CA ALA A 228 5.04 3.23 5.01
C ALA A 228 6.32 4.01 5.39
N GLY A 229 7.04 4.55 4.42
CA GLY A 229 8.20 5.42 4.62
C GLY A 229 7.88 6.82 5.14
N GLY A 230 6.62 7.08 5.47
CA GLY A 230 6.16 8.37 6.01
C GLY A 230 5.36 9.19 5.01
N MET A 231 4.58 8.55 4.16
CA MET A 231 3.73 9.22 3.15
C MET A 231 4.51 10.21 2.28
N ILE A 232 5.65 9.77 1.75
CA ILE A 232 6.50 10.59 0.87
C ILE A 232 5.85 10.67 -0.49
N LEU A 233 5.45 11.87 -0.89
CA LEU A 233 4.93 12.13 -2.23
C LEU A 233 6.09 12.51 -3.15
N HIS A 234 6.01 12.02 -4.38
CA HIS A 234 6.96 12.40 -5.42
C HIS A 234 6.23 12.69 -6.75
N PRO A 235 6.83 13.50 -7.62
CA PRO A 235 6.16 13.92 -8.84
C PRO A 235 6.08 12.79 -9.88
N ALA A 236 5.14 12.88 -10.80
CA ALA A 236 4.99 11.94 -11.91
C ALA A 236 6.21 11.88 -12.83
N SER A 237 6.97 12.96 -12.94
CA SER A 237 8.25 13.05 -13.66
C SER A 237 9.27 12.03 -13.14
N TYR A 238 9.32 11.79 -11.82
CA TYR A 238 10.18 10.77 -11.23
C TYR A 238 9.83 9.36 -11.72
N VAL A 239 8.56 8.99 -11.64
CA VAL A 239 8.09 7.66 -12.06
C VAL A 239 8.32 7.45 -13.56
N ARG A 240 8.10 8.49 -14.38
CA ARG A 240 8.39 8.47 -15.82
C ARG A 240 9.88 8.31 -16.09
N GLY A 241 10.72 9.07 -15.40
CA GLY A 241 12.18 8.98 -15.54
C GLY A 241 12.72 7.60 -15.15
N LEU A 242 12.16 6.97 -14.10
CA LEU A 242 12.51 5.57 -13.75
C LEU A 242 12.17 4.60 -14.89
N ARG A 243 10.98 4.73 -15.52
CA ARG A 243 10.61 3.89 -16.68
C ARG A 243 11.57 4.09 -17.84
N GLU A 244 11.91 5.34 -18.14
CA GLU A 244 12.85 5.67 -19.24
C GLU A 244 14.23 5.06 -18.97
N LEU A 245 14.79 5.24 -17.77
CA LEU A 245 16.07 4.66 -17.38
C LEU A 245 16.04 3.12 -17.41
N CYS A 246 15.01 2.49 -16.86
CA CYS A 246 14.86 1.04 -16.90
C CYS A 246 14.83 0.51 -18.34
N THR A 247 14.12 1.20 -19.24
CA THR A 247 14.06 0.84 -20.66
C THR A 247 15.43 1.01 -21.34
N GLN A 248 16.09 2.15 -21.10
CA GLN A 248 17.39 2.46 -21.71
C GLN A 248 18.47 1.45 -21.32
N TYR A 249 18.48 1.00 -20.07
CA TYR A 249 19.52 0.12 -19.55
C TYR A 249 19.11 -1.37 -19.50
N GLY A 250 17.92 -1.72 -20.00
CA GLY A 250 17.44 -3.10 -20.02
C GLY A 250 17.26 -3.68 -18.62
N VAL A 251 16.72 -2.90 -17.69
CA VAL A 251 16.36 -3.30 -16.32
C VAL A 251 14.84 -3.36 -16.23
N HIS A 252 14.25 -4.39 -15.60
CA HIS A 252 12.80 -4.41 -15.41
C HIS A 252 12.37 -3.35 -14.38
N LEU A 253 11.20 -2.74 -14.62
CA LEU A 253 10.52 -1.88 -13.65
C LEU A 253 9.37 -2.66 -12.98
N ILE A 254 9.44 -2.82 -11.66
CA ILE A 254 8.37 -3.36 -10.83
C ILE A 254 7.66 -2.18 -10.19
N ALA A 255 6.39 -1.97 -10.51
CA ALA A 255 5.54 -0.99 -9.84
C ALA A 255 4.75 -1.68 -8.73
N ASP A 256 5.00 -1.30 -7.49
CA ASP A 256 4.24 -1.77 -6.33
C ASP A 256 3.05 -0.83 -6.10
N GLU A 257 1.89 -1.21 -6.62
CA GLU A 257 0.62 -0.52 -6.39
C GLU A 257 -0.27 -1.19 -5.35
N VAL A 258 0.31 -2.00 -4.49
CA VAL A 258 -0.41 -2.69 -3.40
C VAL A 258 -1.16 -1.70 -2.50
N ALA A 259 -0.57 -0.55 -2.19
CA ALA A 259 -1.19 0.49 -1.39
C ALA A 259 -1.87 1.58 -2.23
N VAL A 260 -1.26 1.99 -3.34
CA VAL A 260 -1.61 3.20 -4.09
C VAL A 260 -2.58 2.96 -5.25
N GLY A 261 -2.84 1.71 -5.62
CA GLY A 261 -3.81 1.34 -6.63
C GLY A 261 -5.26 1.52 -6.19
N PHE A 262 -6.19 1.22 -7.10
CA PHE A 262 -7.63 1.22 -6.88
C PHE A 262 -8.19 2.56 -6.37
N GLY A 263 -7.91 3.63 -7.12
CA GLY A 263 -8.52 4.95 -6.90
C GLY A 263 -7.85 5.80 -5.82
N ARG A 264 -6.91 5.26 -5.06
CA ARG A 264 -6.30 5.91 -3.88
C ARG A 264 -5.70 7.27 -4.18
N THR A 265 -4.99 7.38 -5.28
CA THR A 265 -4.30 8.60 -5.73
C THR A 265 -5.17 9.52 -6.61
N GLY A 266 -6.45 9.15 -6.83
CA GLY A 266 -7.37 9.86 -7.72
C GLY A 266 -7.42 9.31 -9.15
N ARG A 267 -6.64 8.27 -9.46
CA ARG A 267 -6.72 7.47 -10.69
C ARG A 267 -6.84 5.99 -10.32
N MET A 268 -7.31 5.13 -11.24
CA MET A 268 -7.45 3.70 -10.95
C MET A 268 -6.09 3.12 -10.53
N PHE A 269 -5.03 3.43 -11.27
CA PHE A 269 -3.66 3.04 -10.93
C PHE A 269 -2.74 4.26 -10.86
N ALA A 270 -1.78 4.23 -9.93
CA ALA A 270 -0.86 5.35 -9.72
C ALA A 270 0.09 5.58 -10.91
N CYS A 271 0.45 4.53 -11.65
CA CYS A 271 1.25 4.62 -12.88
C CYS A 271 0.61 5.50 -13.96
N GLU A 272 -0.73 5.66 -13.96
CA GLU A 272 -1.45 6.52 -14.90
C GLU A 272 -1.08 8.01 -14.77
N HIS A 273 -0.67 8.46 -13.57
CA HIS A 273 -0.20 9.84 -13.38
C HIS A 273 1.06 10.14 -14.21
N ALA A 274 1.92 9.13 -14.35
CA ALA A 274 3.15 9.24 -15.13
C ALA A 274 2.99 8.85 -16.60
N GLY A 275 1.84 8.26 -16.97
CA GLY A 275 1.58 7.76 -18.33
C GLY A 275 2.53 6.62 -18.71
N ILE A 276 2.84 5.72 -17.78
CA ILE A 276 3.78 4.62 -18.00
C ILE A 276 3.09 3.26 -17.82
N SER A 277 3.70 2.23 -18.45
CA SER A 277 3.44 0.84 -18.15
C SER A 277 4.72 0.18 -17.59
N PRO A 278 4.66 -0.48 -16.41
CA PRO A 278 5.78 -1.22 -15.86
C PRO A 278 5.92 -2.60 -16.53
N ASP A 279 7.02 -3.30 -16.25
CA ASP A 279 7.20 -4.71 -16.65
C ASP A 279 6.45 -5.65 -15.73
N PHE A 280 6.32 -5.27 -14.45
CA PHE A 280 5.50 -5.96 -13.44
C PHE A 280 4.69 -4.94 -12.65
N LEU A 281 3.42 -5.27 -12.41
CA LEU A 281 2.52 -4.49 -11.56
C LEU A 281 2.01 -5.37 -10.42
N CYS A 282 2.30 -4.99 -9.17
CA CYS A 282 1.86 -5.71 -7.98
C CYS A 282 0.60 -5.04 -7.40
N LEU A 283 -0.47 -5.81 -7.24
CA LEU A 283 -1.78 -5.35 -6.75
C LEU A 283 -2.25 -6.19 -5.56
N SER A 284 -2.88 -5.56 -4.57
CA SER A 284 -3.53 -6.23 -3.43
C SER A 284 -4.49 -5.25 -2.72
N LYS A 285 -4.68 -5.37 -1.41
CA LYS A 285 -5.45 -4.43 -0.55
C LYS A 285 -6.80 -3.99 -1.17
N GLY A 286 -6.82 -2.86 -1.86
CA GLY A 286 -8.01 -2.32 -2.52
C GLY A 286 -8.63 -3.25 -3.56
N LEU A 287 -7.89 -4.20 -4.09
CA LEU A 287 -8.35 -5.20 -5.05
C LEU A 287 -9.63 -5.93 -4.59
N THR A 288 -9.69 -6.29 -3.31
CA THR A 288 -10.85 -6.97 -2.70
C THR A 288 -11.67 -6.03 -1.81
N ALA A 289 -11.49 -4.72 -1.94
CA ALA A 289 -12.09 -3.73 -1.04
C ALA A 289 -11.79 -3.99 0.46
N GLY A 290 -10.72 -4.71 0.77
CA GLY A 290 -10.34 -5.07 2.14
C GLY A 290 -11.11 -6.26 2.73
N MET A 291 -11.94 -6.95 1.94
CA MET A 291 -12.77 -8.04 2.46
C MET A 291 -11.99 -9.35 2.66
N LEU A 292 -11.13 -9.71 1.71
CA LEU A 292 -10.37 -10.96 1.71
C LEU A 292 -8.93 -10.74 1.25
N PRO A 293 -7.98 -11.56 1.74
CA PRO A 293 -6.62 -11.55 1.21
C PRO A 293 -6.63 -12.09 -0.24
N LEU A 294 -6.05 -11.31 -1.13
CA LEU A 294 -5.76 -11.63 -2.53
C LEU A 294 -4.72 -10.66 -3.04
N SER A 295 -3.82 -11.14 -3.85
CA SER A 295 -2.92 -10.30 -4.61
C SER A 295 -2.71 -10.81 -6.03
N VAL A 296 -2.20 -9.94 -6.87
CA VAL A 296 -1.93 -10.19 -8.27
C VAL A 296 -0.57 -9.60 -8.63
N THR A 297 0.22 -10.38 -9.35
CA THR A 297 1.36 -9.89 -10.11
C THR A 297 0.98 -9.93 -11.58
N MET A 298 0.87 -8.76 -12.20
CA MET A 298 0.67 -8.66 -13.65
C MET A 298 2.00 -8.49 -14.37
N THR A 299 2.11 -9.03 -15.57
CA THR A 299 3.30 -8.88 -16.41
C THR A 299 2.95 -8.90 -17.89
N THR A 300 3.96 -8.67 -18.74
CA THR A 300 3.82 -8.59 -20.20
C THR A 300 3.82 -9.98 -20.85
N ALA A 301 3.30 -10.06 -22.09
CA ALA A 301 3.42 -11.25 -22.91
C ALA A 301 4.89 -11.62 -23.15
N GLY A 302 5.77 -10.65 -23.41
CA GLY A 302 7.18 -10.89 -23.66
C GLY A 302 7.93 -11.55 -22.50
N ILE A 303 7.57 -11.18 -21.26
CA ILE A 303 8.11 -11.84 -20.09
C ILE A 303 7.54 -13.26 -19.96
N TYR A 304 6.23 -13.45 -20.14
CA TYR A 304 5.59 -14.74 -20.09
C TYR A 304 6.17 -15.73 -21.12
N ASP A 305 6.46 -15.29 -22.32
CA ASP A 305 6.96 -16.12 -23.42
C ASP A 305 8.35 -16.73 -23.09
N ALA A 306 9.14 -16.10 -22.22
CA ALA A 306 10.40 -16.68 -21.74
C ALA A 306 10.20 -17.96 -20.93
N PHE A 307 9.02 -18.16 -20.35
CA PHE A 307 8.64 -19.35 -19.57
C PHE A 307 7.87 -20.38 -20.40
N TYR A 308 7.43 -20.01 -21.61
CA TYR A 308 6.60 -20.83 -22.47
C TYR A 308 7.47 -21.70 -23.40
N ASP A 309 7.74 -22.93 -22.97
CA ASP A 309 8.61 -23.86 -23.73
C ASP A 309 8.19 -25.31 -23.40
N ASP A 310 8.78 -26.27 -24.12
CA ASP A 310 8.58 -27.70 -23.86
C ASP A 310 9.00 -28.06 -22.43
N TYR A 311 8.28 -28.99 -21.81
CA TYR A 311 8.53 -29.46 -20.44
C TYR A 311 10.00 -29.81 -20.18
N ALA A 312 10.67 -30.47 -21.15
CA ALA A 312 12.07 -30.88 -21.06
C ALA A 312 13.06 -29.70 -20.94
N LYS A 313 12.63 -28.47 -21.22
CA LYS A 313 13.45 -27.25 -21.10
C LYS A 313 13.47 -26.68 -19.67
N LEU A 314 12.60 -27.18 -18.79
CA LEU A 314 12.52 -26.82 -17.37
C LEU A 314 12.37 -25.30 -17.13
N LYS A 315 11.66 -24.60 -18.00
CA LYS A 315 11.42 -23.14 -17.89
C LYS A 315 10.19 -22.78 -17.05
N THR A 316 9.50 -23.75 -16.49
CA THR A 316 8.31 -23.53 -15.66
C THR A 316 8.62 -22.60 -14.48
N PHE A 317 7.74 -21.62 -14.25
CA PHE A 317 7.78 -20.84 -13.02
C PHE A 317 7.24 -21.67 -11.86
N THR A 318 8.15 -22.27 -11.10
CA THR A 318 7.81 -23.17 -10.00
C THR A 318 7.56 -22.36 -8.71
N HIS A 319 6.38 -21.78 -8.63
CA HIS A 319 5.92 -20.99 -7.48
C HIS A 319 4.39 -21.08 -7.36
N GLY A 320 3.88 -21.02 -6.15
CA GLY A 320 2.46 -21.02 -5.83
C GLY A 320 2.23 -21.41 -4.37
N HIS A 321 1.00 -21.35 -3.95
CA HIS A 321 0.54 -21.81 -2.64
C HIS A 321 -0.88 -22.38 -2.75
N SER A 322 -1.35 -23.06 -1.70
CA SER A 322 -2.64 -23.79 -1.74
C SER A 322 -3.84 -22.92 -2.11
N PHE A 323 -3.84 -21.64 -1.74
CA PHE A 323 -4.95 -20.71 -1.99
C PHE A 323 -4.78 -19.83 -3.24
N THR A 324 -3.77 -20.10 -4.09
CA THR A 324 -3.57 -19.37 -5.35
C THR A 324 -4.88 -19.31 -6.14
N GLY A 325 -5.29 -18.09 -6.52
CA GLY A 325 -6.51 -17.86 -7.30
C GLY A 325 -7.79 -18.27 -6.57
N ASN A 326 -7.86 -18.13 -5.24
CA ASN A 326 -9.04 -18.49 -4.45
C ASN A 326 -10.33 -17.94 -5.10
N PRO A 327 -11.31 -18.78 -5.48
CA PRO A 327 -12.50 -18.35 -6.22
C PRO A 327 -13.38 -17.37 -5.46
N LEU A 328 -13.44 -17.48 -4.12
CA LEU A 328 -14.19 -16.53 -3.28
C LEU A 328 -13.54 -15.14 -3.32
N ALA A 329 -12.23 -15.06 -3.16
CA ALA A 329 -11.49 -13.80 -3.22
C ALA A 329 -11.54 -13.17 -4.62
N CYS A 330 -11.45 -13.99 -5.69
CA CYS A 330 -11.61 -13.52 -7.07
C CYS A 330 -13.02 -12.97 -7.33
N ALA A 331 -14.07 -13.62 -6.82
CA ALA A 331 -15.45 -13.13 -6.96
C ALA A 331 -15.68 -11.79 -6.22
N VAL A 332 -15.07 -11.63 -5.05
CA VAL A 332 -15.08 -10.35 -4.31
C VAL A 332 -14.35 -9.27 -5.09
N ALA A 333 -13.17 -9.56 -5.64
CA ALA A 333 -12.41 -8.62 -6.44
C ALA A 333 -13.18 -8.17 -7.69
N LEU A 334 -13.82 -9.11 -8.39
CA LEU A 334 -14.69 -8.80 -9.53
C LEU A 334 -15.83 -7.87 -9.15
N GLU A 335 -16.47 -8.10 -8.01
CA GLU A 335 -17.56 -7.23 -7.56
C GLU A 335 -17.04 -5.85 -7.15
N SER A 336 -15.85 -5.78 -6.52
CA SER A 336 -15.19 -4.50 -6.24
C SER A 336 -14.95 -3.70 -7.52
N LEU A 337 -14.46 -4.32 -8.59
CA LEU A 337 -14.25 -3.65 -9.87
C LEU A 337 -15.58 -3.21 -10.53
N ARG A 338 -16.65 -4.00 -10.41
CA ARG A 338 -17.99 -3.60 -10.88
C ARG A 338 -18.54 -2.40 -10.13
N ILE A 339 -18.32 -2.32 -8.81
CA ILE A 339 -18.72 -1.17 -8.01
C ILE A 339 -18.00 0.10 -8.50
N PHE A 340 -16.69 0.02 -8.77
CA PHE A 340 -15.95 1.17 -9.33
C PHE A 340 -16.60 1.72 -10.59
N GLU A 341 -17.00 0.84 -11.51
CA GLU A 341 -17.57 1.22 -12.80
C GLU A 341 -19.04 1.66 -12.69
N GLU A 342 -19.88 0.84 -12.07
CA GLU A 342 -21.33 1.03 -12.07
C GLU A 342 -21.79 2.13 -11.11
N GLU A 343 -21.03 2.39 -10.05
CA GLU A 343 -21.34 3.44 -9.08
C GLU A 343 -20.51 4.71 -9.29
N GLY A 344 -19.62 4.75 -10.30
CA GLY A 344 -18.82 5.94 -10.62
C GLY A 344 -17.92 6.37 -9.45
N VAL A 345 -17.28 5.42 -8.77
CA VAL A 345 -16.56 5.65 -7.51
C VAL A 345 -15.43 6.66 -7.68
N LEU A 346 -14.69 6.61 -8.81
CA LEU A 346 -13.57 7.53 -9.04
C LEU A 346 -14.06 8.98 -9.21
N GLU A 347 -15.14 9.18 -9.94
CA GLU A 347 -15.76 10.49 -10.17
C GLU A 347 -16.30 11.07 -8.86
N GLN A 348 -16.96 10.26 -8.04
CA GLN A 348 -17.45 10.68 -6.73
C GLN A 348 -16.29 11.02 -5.79
N ALA A 349 -15.26 10.18 -5.75
CA ALA A 349 -14.07 10.38 -4.92
C ALA A 349 -13.26 11.62 -5.36
N ALA A 350 -13.27 12.02 -6.64
CA ALA A 350 -12.50 13.16 -7.13
C ALA A 350 -12.92 14.48 -6.45
N ALA A 351 -14.22 14.70 -6.25
CA ALA A 351 -14.74 15.87 -5.55
C ALA A 351 -14.33 15.87 -4.07
N ALA A 352 -14.45 14.71 -3.41
CA ALA A 352 -14.04 14.52 -2.01
C ALA A 352 -12.52 14.69 -1.84
N ALA A 353 -11.72 14.14 -2.76
CA ALA A 353 -10.27 14.30 -2.79
C ALA A 353 -9.85 15.77 -2.91
N SER A 354 -10.45 16.50 -3.87
CA SER A 354 -10.21 17.94 -4.03
C SER A 354 -10.60 18.72 -2.77
N HIS A 355 -11.69 18.34 -2.11
CA HIS A 355 -12.10 18.93 -0.85
C HIS A 355 -11.10 18.63 0.27
N LEU A 356 -10.66 17.37 0.42
CA LEU A 356 -9.66 16.98 1.40
C LEU A 356 -8.37 17.80 1.26
N GLN A 357 -7.85 17.95 0.05
CA GLN A 357 -6.59 18.67 -0.19
C GLN A 357 -6.72 20.15 0.21
N ARG A 358 -7.84 20.80 -0.13
CA ARG A 358 -8.08 22.21 0.27
C ARG A 358 -8.34 22.35 1.77
N ALA A 359 -9.18 21.50 2.34
CA ALA A 359 -9.58 21.59 3.74
C ALA A 359 -8.44 21.25 4.70
N ALA A 360 -7.58 20.29 4.33
CA ALA A 360 -6.42 19.92 5.15
C ALA A 360 -5.43 21.07 5.33
N ALA A 361 -5.40 22.05 4.39
CA ALA A 361 -4.52 23.21 4.49
C ALA A 361 -4.69 24.01 5.80
N ARG A 362 -5.87 23.95 6.42
CA ARG A 362 -6.13 24.60 7.71
C ARG A 362 -5.30 24.04 8.87
N LEU A 363 -4.88 22.76 8.79
CA LEU A 363 -4.02 22.15 9.80
C LEU A 363 -2.65 22.83 9.90
N ALA A 364 -2.17 23.45 8.82
CA ALA A 364 -0.90 24.21 8.81
C ALA A 364 -0.93 25.48 9.68
N ALA A 365 -2.09 25.86 10.19
CA ALA A 365 -2.19 26.95 11.17
C ALA A 365 -1.62 26.55 12.55
N ASP A 366 -1.53 25.25 12.86
CA ASP A 366 -0.88 24.76 14.07
C ASP A 366 0.65 24.86 13.91
N PRO A 367 1.37 25.49 14.85
CA PRO A 367 2.83 25.66 14.76
C PRO A 367 3.61 24.33 14.83
N GLY A 368 3.01 23.27 15.37
CA GLY A 368 3.58 21.92 15.39
C GLY A 368 3.38 21.13 14.09
N VAL A 369 2.63 21.65 13.12
CA VAL A 369 2.36 20.97 11.85
C VAL A 369 3.32 21.43 10.76
N ALA A 370 4.08 20.49 10.20
CA ALA A 370 4.99 20.74 9.09
C ALA A 370 4.74 19.79 7.91
N HIS A 371 5.27 20.11 6.74
CA HIS A 371 5.28 19.25 5.56
C HIS A 371 3.90 18.66 5.20
N LEU A 372 2.85 19.51 5.26
CA LEU A 372 1.52 19.11 4.81
C LEU A 372 1.58 18.73 3.33
N ARG A 373 1.07 17.54 3.00
CA ARG A 373 1.13 16.95 1.67
C ARG A 373 -0.07 16.04 1.44
N GLY A 374 -0.40 15.82 0.17
CA GLY A 374 -1.50 14.90 -0.15
C GLY A 374 -1.71 14.69 -1.63
N LEU A 375 -2.36 13.58 -1.96
CA LEU A 375 -2.74 13.20 -3.32
C LEU A 375 -3.98 12.29 -3.25
N GLY A 376 -5.01 12.59 -4.05
CA GLY A 376 -6.25 11.82 -4.02
C GLY A 376 -6.91 11.86 -2.63
N MET A 377 -7.25 10.69 -2.10
CA MET A 377 -7.86 10.53 -0.77
C MET A 377 -6.82 10.31 0.35
N VAL A 378 -5.59 10.77 0.12
CA VAL A 378 -4.49 10.74 1.08
C VAL A 378 -4.07 12.16 1.44
N ALA A 379 -3.92 12.45 2.73
CA ALA A 379 -3.27 13.66 3.23
C ALA A 379 -2.41 13.31 4.44
N ALA A 380 -1.26 13.96 4.60
CA ALA A 380 -0.34 13.70 5.68
C ALA A 380 0.40 14.98 6.10
N PHE A 381 0.86 15.00 7.34
CA PHE A 381 1.73 16.04 7.88
C PHE A 381 2.67 15.46 8.94
N ASP A 382 3.77 16.14 9.18
CA ASP A 382 4.73 15.75 10.19
C ASP A 382 4.57 16.63 11.44
N LEU A 383 4.75 16.02 12.62
CA LEU A 383 4.72 16.73 13.90
C LEU A 383 6.11 17.22 14.27
N TYR A 384 6.19 18.49 14.61
CA TYR A 384 7.37 19.15 15.16
C TYR A 384 7.02 19.74 16.53
N ARG A 385 8.01 19.85 17.39
CA ARG A 385 7.86 20.62 18.63
C ARG A 385 7.72 22.09 18.30
N ASP A 386 8.54 22.57 17.37
CA ASP A 386 8.46 23.87 16.76
C ASP A 386 8.91 23.78 15.29
N ARG A 387 7.98 24.01 14.38
CA ARG A 387 8.22 23.97 12.94
C ARG A 387 9.21 25.05 12.49
N ASP A 388 9.12 26.27 13.08
CA ASP A 388 9.87 27.42 12.59
C ASP A 388 11.36 27.30 12.95
N SER A 389 11.69 26.68 14.10
CA SER A 389 13.07 26.34 14.46
C SER A 389 13.53 25.00 13.88
N GLY A 390 12.63 24.18 13.38
CA GLY A 390 12.90 22.81 12.93
C GLY A 390 13.08 21.81 14.08
N GLU A 391 12.69 22.16 15.30
CA GLU A 391 12.83 21.28 16.47
C GLU A 391 11.86 20.12 16.40
N ARG A 392 12.41 18.90 16.41
CA ARG A 392 11.66 17.65 16.45
C ARG A 392 11.39 17.18 17.89
N TYR A 393 10.35 16.40 18.07
CA TYR A 393 10.16 15.65 19.31
C TYR A 393 11.21 14.55 19.44
N PRO A 394 11.81 14.31 20.61
CA PRO A 394 12.57 13.11 20.89
C PRO A 394 11.71 11.87 20.59
N TRP A 395 12.30 10.86 19.95
CA TRP A 395 11.54 9.66 19.53
C TRP A 395 10.91 8.90 20.71
N GLU A 396 11.53 9.00 21.90
CA GLU A 396 11.05 8.41 23.14
C GLU A 396 9.72 9.03 23.62
N GLU A 397 9.43 10.27 23.25
CA GLU A 397 8.16 10.92 23.57
C GLU A 397 6.99 10.36 22.79
N ARG A 398 7.27 9.65 21.67
CA ARG A 398 6.26 8.96 20.87
C ARG A 398 5.06 9.86 20.54
N ILE A 399 5.32 11.08 20.10
CA ILE A 399 4.31 12.11 19.90
C ILE A 399 3.15 11.62 19.01
N GLY A 400 3.44 10.89 17.93
CA GLY A 400 2.41 10.32 17.08
C GLY A 400 1.51 9.35 17.82
N PHE A 401 2.07 8.53 18.74
CA PHE A 401 1.27 7.62 19.54
C PHE A 401 0.35 8.38 20.53
N ARG A 402 0.81 9.46 21.11
CA ARG A 402 -0.02 10.35 21.96
C ARG A 402 -1.17 10.97 21.14
N VAL A 403 -0.91 11.36 19.88
CA VAL A 403 -1.95 11.83 18.95
C VAL A 403 -2.96 10.71 18.64
N TYR A 404 -2.53 9.45 18.51
CA TYR A 404 -3.44 8.31 18.37
C TYR A 404 -4.35 8.17 19.60
N GLU A 405 -3.80 8.21 20.81
CA GLU A 405 -4.59 8.08 22.06
C GLU A 405 -5.63 9.19 22.20
N GLU A 406 -5.24 10.44 21.97
CA GLU A 406 -6.15 11.58 22.00
C GLU A 406 -7.17 11.50 20.84
N GLY A 407 -6.77 11.01 19.68
CA GLY A 407 -7.64 10.74 18.55
C GLY A 407 -8.77 9.77 18.90
N LEU A 408 -8.47 8.70 19.62
CA LEU A 408 -9.49 7.76 20.11
C LEU A 408 -10.52 8.46 21.01
N GLN A 409 -10.11 9.42 21.84
CA GLN A 409 -11.06 10.20 22.67
C GLN A 409 -11.99 11.06 21.79
N GLN A 410 -11.48 11.56 20.67
CA GLN A 410 -12.24 12.34 19.69
C GLN A 410 -13.02 11.50 18.67
N GLY A 411 -13.00 10.16 18.77
CA GLY A 411 -13.65 9.26 17.82
C GLY A 411 -12.95 9.20 16.47
N LEU A 412 -11.62 9.32 16.46
CA LEU A 412 -10.75 9.12 15.30
C LEU A 412 -9.85 7.91 15.54
N PHE A 413 -9.81 6.98 14.61
CA PHE A 413 -8.82 5.90 14.60
C PHE A 413 -7.64 6.32 13.72
N LEU A 414 -6.76 7.15 14.29
CA LEU A 414 -5.49 7.56 13.67
C LEU A 414 -4.43 6.45 13.86
N ARG A 415 -3.59 6.24 12.87
CA ARG A 415 -2.46 5.29 12.97
C ARG A 415 -1.17 5.98 12.46
N PRO A 416 -0.45 6.67 13.32
CA PRO A 416 0.74 7.42 12.94
C PRO A 416 1.87 6.51 12.47
N LEU A 417 2.77 7.08 11.66
CA LEU A 417 4.06 6.50 11.26
C LEU A 417 5.16 7.34 11.90
N GLY A 418 5.59 6.96 13.11
CA GLY A 418 6.45 7.82 13.92
C GLY A 418 5.76 9.16 14.20
N ASP A 419 6.37 10.25 13.73
CA ASP A 419 5.85 11.62 13.87
C ASP A 419 4.96 12.05 12.70
N THR A 420 4.76 11.19 11.70
CA THR A 420 3.87 11.47 10.58
C THR A 420 2.44 11.05 10.91
N ILE A 421 1.53 12.02 10.91
CA ILE A 421 0.09 11.79 10.98
C ILE A 421 -0.46 11.80 9.57
N TYR A 422 -1.37 10.86 9.27
CA TYR A 422 -1.94 10.77 7.93
C TYR A 422 -3.41 10.36 7.95
N PHE A 423 -4.09 10.73 6.89
CA PHE A 423 -5.41 10.27 6.50
C PHE A 423 -5.27 9.45 5.23
N TRP A 424 -5.86 8.28 5.24
CA TRP A 424 -5.95 7.37 4.10
C TRP A 424 -7.41 6.93 4.02
N LEU A 425 -8.26 7.88 3.57
CA LEU A 425 -9.71 7.78 3.73
C LEU A 425 -10.32 6.79 2.72
N PRO A 426 -11.36 6.01 3.10
CA PRO A 426 -12.17 5.29 2.13
C PRO A 426 -12.70 6.22 1.04
N LEU A 427 -12.81 5.74 -0.21
CA LEU A 427 -13.21 6.58 -1.35
C LEU A 427 -14.66 7.10 -1.23
N CYS A 428 -15.48 6.43 -0.44
CA CYS A 428 -16.86 6.84 -0.14
C CYS A 428 -16.98 7.93 0.93
N THR A 429 -15.87 8.45 1.46
CA THR A 429 -15.88 9.51 2.49
C THR A 429 -16.41 10.81 1.91
N THR A 430 -17.46 11.38 2.51
CA THR A 430 -18.08 12.62 2.04
C THR A 430 -17.32 13.86 2.50
N ALA A 431 -17.55 15.00 1.82
CA ALA A 431 -16.96 16.29 2.22
C ALA A 431 -17.31 16.68 3.66
N ALA A 432 -18.54 16.45 4.09
CA ALA A 432 -18.97 16.72 5.48
C ALA A 432 -18.22 15.85 6.51
N GLN A 433 -17.98 14.57 6.17
CA GLN A 433 -17.18 13.68 7.01
C GLN A 433 -15.70 14.10 7.05
N ILE A 434 -15.15 14.56 5.93
CA ILE A 434 -13.79 15.13 5.87
C ILE A 434 -13.69 16.34 6.80
N ASP A 435 -14.66 17.26 6.76
CA ASP A 435 -14.67 18.45 7.62
C ASP A 435 -14.76 18.08 9.10
N ASP A 436 -15.56 17.08 9.45
CA ASP A 436 -15.66 16.57 10.84
C ASP A 436 -14.35 15.89 11.29
N ILE A 437 -13.75 15.05 10.45
CA ILE A 437 -12.44 14.41 10.72
C ILE A 437 -11.37 15.48 10.99
N LEU A 438 -11.26 16.48 10.11
CA LEU A 438 -10.27 17.54 10.25
C LEU A 438 -10.54 18.42 11.48
N GLY A 439 -11.81 18.76 11.75
CA GLY A 439 -12.17 19.54 12.94
C GLY A 439 -11.91 18.81 14.27
N ARG A 440 -12.06 17.49 14.29
CA ARG A 440 -11.64 16.66 15.43
C ARG A 440 -10.13 16.58 15.55
N THR A 441 -9.42 16.52 14.42
CA THR A 441 -7.94 16.53 14.40
C THR A 441 -7.39 17.83 14.94
N GLU A 442 -7.97 18.99 14.59
CA GLU A 442 -7.59 20.29 15.17
C GLU A 442 -7.72 20.29 16.70
N LYS A 443 -8.81 19.70 17.23
CA LYS A 443 -8.99 19.57 18.69
C LYS A 443 -7.93 18.67 19.32
N VAL A 444 -7.53 17.59 18.64
CA VAL A 444 -6.43 16.72 19.09
C VAL A 444 -5.14 17.53 19.17
N LEU A 445 -4.75 18.24 18.10
CA LEU A 445 -3.54 19.04 18.06
C LEU A 445 -3.52 20.13 19.14
N GLN A 446 -4.62 20.88 19.33
CA GLN A 446 -4.77 21.89 20.37
C GLN A 446 -4.58 21.34 21.80
N ARG A 447 -4.93 20.08 22.06
CA ARG A 447 -4.70 19.43 23.36
C ARG A 447 -3.26 18.96 23.52
N MET A 448 -2.60 18.63 22.43
CA MET A 448 -1.19 18.22 22.44
C MET A 448 -0.24 19.40 22.67
N SER A 449 -0.65 20.61 22.29
CA SER A 449 0.12 21.85 22.44
C SER A 449 0.01 22.48 23.84
N ARG A 450 -0.83 21.93 24.72
CA ARG A 450 -1.00 22.34 26.13
C ARG A 450 -0.18 21.45 27.06
#